data_d05b2389e56a52aa8b3db14d77d8c2ab
#
_entry.id   d05b2389e56a52aa8b3db14d77d8c2ab
#
_cell.length_a   1.000
_cell.length_b   1.000
_cell.length_c   1.000
_cell.angle_alpha   90.00
_cell.angle_beta   90.00
_cell.angle_gamma   90.00
#
_symmetry.space_group_name_H-M   'P 1'
#
loop_
_entity.id
_entity.type
_entity.pdbx_description
1 polymer ?
#
loop_
_entity_poly.entity_id
_entity_poly.type
_entity_poly.pdbx_seq_one_letter_code
_entity_poly.pdbx_strand_id
1 'polypeptide(L)'
;LKGDGADAGGYSEAAAGNPNASSTKPFSFEFGFEEVKDVSALQPFSGDVMIEGRFGQSIRLGYTPTGANTTQEPSWTGDSTSPISILRNTQNSSGWNTFVIEDVNEDDTSVYLTSKQKISLSQAHPFSLGVTPANLFGDPQMMVNSDRVLLNAKSDRVILAGTADVNISTPAWKAAMDNMFTQIDEIKNELDALNNAVNAFAGALTSGGLVPPPPIPGGPNVVLGAQ
;
A
#
# COMPACT_ATOMS: atom_id res chain seq x y z
N LEU A 1 -43.27 11.62 32.38
CA LEU A 1 -43.16 11.33 30.95
C LEU A 1 -44.40 10.53 30.56
N LYS A 2 -45.41 11.21 30.04
CA LYS A 2 -46.52 10.54 29.37
C LYS A 2 -46.01 10.10 27.99
N GLY A 3 -45.69 8.84 27.85
CA GLY A 3 -45.51 8.24 26.56
C GLY A 3 -46.83 8.30 25.79
N ASP A 4 -46.80 8.78 24.60
CA ASP A 4 -47.91 8.76 23.67
C ASP A 4 -48.30 7.27 23.47
N GLY A 5 -49.57 6.94 23.59
CA GLY A 5 -50.04 5.55 23.65
C GLY A 5 -49.77 4.72 22.39
N ALA A 6 -49.24 5.32 21.35
CA ALA A 6 -48.77 4.63 20.14
C ALA A 6 -47.42 3.93 20.35
N ASP A 7 -46.58 4.43 21.25
CA ASP A 7 -45.24 3.88 21.48
C ASP A 7 -45.21 2.70 22.47
N ALA A 8 -46.23 2.61 23.33
CA ALA A 8 -46.33 1.54 24.32
C ALA A 8 -46.59 0.15 23.68
N GLY A 9 -47.28 0.11 22.56
CA GLY A 9 -47.57 -1.13 21.84
C GLY A 9 -46.31 -1.76 21.23
N GLY A 10 -45.47 -0.95 20.59
CA GLY A 10 -44.25 -1.42 19.96
C GLY A 10 -43.24 -2.01 20.94
N TYR A 11 -43.15 -1.40 22.15
CA TYR A 11 -42.24 -1.91 23.18
C TYR A 11 -42.72 -3.23 23.79
N SER A 12 -44.04 -3.38 24.01
CA SER A 12 -44.64 -4.62 24.51
C SER A 12 -44.53 -5.73 23.51
N GLU A 13 -44.70 -5.45 22.24
CA GLU A 13 -44.59 -6.43 21.16
C GLU A 13 -43.15 -6.87 20.92
N ALA A 14 -42.19 -5.97 20.97
CA ALA A 14 -40.78 -6.28 20.90
C ALA A 14 -40.31 -7.09 22.10
N ALA A 15 -40.76 -6.75 23.30
CA ALA A 15 -40.48 -7.49 24.53
C ALA A 15 -41.14 -8.90 24.53
N ALA A 16 -42.25 -9.10 23.82
CA ALA A 16 -42.91 -10.38 23.62
C ALA A 16 -42.25 -11.21 22.49
N GLY A 17 -41.20 -10.73 21.84
CA GLY A 17 -40.52 -11.47 20.78
C GLY A 17 -41.32 -11.55 19.47
N ASN A 18 -42.25 -10.65 19.22
CA ASN A 18 -43.02 -10.64 17.98
C ASN A 18 -42.15 -10.07 16.82
N PRO A 19 -41.75 -10.90 15.84
CA PRO A 19 -40.91 -10.48 14.74
C PRO A 19 -41.61 -9.52 13.75
N ASN A 20 -42.92 -9.37 13.87
CA ASN A 20 -43.73 -8.46 13.05
C ASN A 20 -44.15 -7.19 13.80
N ALA A 21 -43.53 -6.91 14.96
CA ALA A 21 -43.76 -5.63 15.64
C ALA A 21 -43.58 -4.51 14.63
N SER A 22 -44.65 -3.75 14.41
CA SER A 22 -44.69 -2.67 13.43
C SER A 22 -43.48 -1.77 13.61
N SER A 23 -42.79 -1.51 12.53
CA SER A 23 -41.58 -0.69 12.47
C SER A 23 -41.83 0.82 12.65
N THR A 24 -42.77 1.20 13.52
CA THR A 24 -42.79 2.54 14.07
C THR A 24 -41.52 2.69 14.87
N LYS A 25 -40.57 3.44 14.32
CA LYS A 25 -39.25 3.72 14.88
C LYS A 25 -39.40 4.01 16.37
N PRO A 26 -38.94 3.18 17.31
CA PRO A 26 -39.24 3.31 18.72
C PRO A 26 -38.66 4.59 19.34
N PHE A 27 -37.75 5.25 18.75
CA PHE A 27 -37.21 6.54 19.16
C PHE A 27 -36.66 7.30 17.94
N SER A 28 -37.38 8.32 17.46
CA SER A 28 -36.72 9.38 16.70
C SER A 28 -36.03 10.31 17.69
N PHE A 29 -34.83 10.00 18.11
CA PHE A 29 -33.96 11.07 18.50
C PHE A 29 -33.80 11.96 17.26
N GLU A 30 -33.86 13.27 17.43
CA GLU A 30 -33.67 14.24 16.35
C GLU A 30 -32.31 14.10 15.68
N PHE A 31 -31.44 13.28 16.23
CA PHE A 31 -30.21 12.73 15.70
C PHE A 31 -30.32 11.21 15.51
N GLY A 32 -31.36 10.78 14.81
CA GLY A 32 -31.68 9.37 14.60
C GLY A 32 -30.49 8.62 14.00
N PHE A 33 -30.08 7.62 14.69
CA PHE A 33 -29.09 6.66 14.22
C PHE A 33 -29.78 5.75 13.21
N GLU A 34 -29.54 5.96 11.93
CA GLU A 34 -29.98 5.04 10.89
C GLU A 34 -28.95 3.92 10.78
N GLU A 35 -29.39 2.69 11.02
CA GLU A 35 -28.53 1.53 10.86
C GLU A 35 -28.25 1.31 9.36
N VAL A 36 -26.99 1.22 9.00
CA VAL A 36 -26.59 0.88 7.63
C VAL A 36 -26.93 -0.57 7.40
N LYS A 37 -27.98 -0.83 6.62
CA LYS A 37 -28.57 -2.17 6.43
C LYS A 37 -27.70 -3.13 5.62
N ASP A 38 -26.65 -2.61 4.97
CA ASP A 38 -25.86 -3.38 4.02
C ASP A 38 -24.47 -3.78 4.56
N VAL A 39 -24.26 -3.64 5.87
CA VAL A 39 -23.01 -4.07 6.51
C VAL A 39 -23.18 -5.51 7.00
N SER A 40 -22.41 -6.42 6.44
CA SER A 40 -22.35 -7.81 6.86
C SER A 40 -21.33 -8.01 7.98
N ALA A 41 -21.61 -8.93 8.91
CA ALA A 41 -20.65 -9.31 9.93
C ALA A 41 -19.43 -10.00 9.31
N LEU A 42 -18.27 -9.84 9.94
CA LEU A 42 -17.08 -10.59 9.53
C LEU A 42 -17.21 -12.08 9.83
N GLN A 43 -16.66 -12.90 8.95
CA GLN A 43 -16.51 -14.33 9.20
C GLN A 43 -15.60 -14.55 10.42
N PRO A 44 -16.12 -15.08 11.53
CA PRO A 44 -15.29 -15.40 12.69
C PRO A 44 -14.51 -16.69 12.44
N PHE A 45 -13.25 -16.70 12.83
CA PHE A 45 -12.46 -17.91 12.95
C PHE A 45 -12.18 -18.20 14.42
N SER A 46 -12.06 -19.47 14.78
CA SER A 46 -11.87 -19.87 16.17
C SER A 46 -10.57 -19.29 16.75
N GLY A 47 -10.70 -18.51 17.81
CA GLY A 47 -9.54 -17.87 18.46
C GLY A 47 -9.24 -16.44 18.01
N ASP A 48 -9.96 -15.93 17.04
CA ASP A 48 -9.84 -14.53 16.63
C ASP A 48 -10.44 -13.58 17.68
N VAL A 49 -9.86 -12.40 17.78
CA VAL A 49 -10.48 -11.24 18.42
C VAL A 49 -10.87 -10.27 17.32
N MET A 50 -12.16 -9.92 17.25
CA MET A 50 -12.69 -8.99 16.26
C MET A 50 -13.43 -7.84 16.93
N ILE A 51 -13.20 -6.64 16.40
CA ILE A 51 -13.94 -5.44 16.76
C ILE A 51 -14.56 -4.92 15.46
N GLU A 52 -15.87 -4.82 15.43
CA GLU A 52 -16.61 -4.39 14.25
C GLU A 52 -17.35 -3.08 14.53
N GLY A 53 -17.21 -2.14 13.63
CA GLY A 53 -17.95 -0.90 13.62
C GLY A 53 -19.19 -1.03 12.73
N ARG A 54 -20.24 -0.27 13.04
CA ARG A 54 -21.52 -0.33 12.33
C ARG A 54 -21.51 0.13 10.87
N PHE A 55 -20.38 0.71 10.40
CA PHE A 55 -20.21 1.15 9.02
C PHE A 55 -19.19 0.29 8.27
N GLY A 56 -18.91 -0.93 8.74
CA GLY A 56 -18.00 -1.87 8.11
C GLY A 56 -16.53 -1.70 8.49
N GLN A 57 -16.21 -0.79 9.42
CA GLN A 57 -14.85 -0.75 9.98
C GLN A 57 -14.61 -1.98 10.83
N SER A 58 -13.40 -2.51 10.79
CA SER A 58 -13.06 -3.63 11.64
C SER A 58 -11.58 -3.68 12.01
N ILE A 59 -11.32 -4.34 13.14
CA ILE A 59 -10.00 -4.77 13.57
C ILE A 59 -10.09 -6.28 13.84
N ARG A 60 -9.22 -7.06 13.19
CA ARG A 60 -9.04 -8.47 13.47
C ARG A 60 -7.65 -8.72 14.03
N LEU A 61 -7.58 -9.46 15.12
CA LEU A 61 -6.37 -10.08 15.63
C LEU A 61 -6.57 -11.59 15.55
N GLY A 62 -5.88 -12.25 14.64
CA GLY A 62 -6.16 -13.63 14.31
C GLY A 62 -4.94 -14.38 13.76
N TYR A 63 -5.22 -15.38 12.96
CA TYR A 63 -4.24 -16.28 12.36
C TYR A 63 -4.77 -16.83 11.02
N THR A 64 -4.07 -17.72 10.36
CA THR A 64 -4.58 -18.43 9.18
C THR A 64 -5.33 -19.69 9.64
N PRO A 65 -6.66 -19.74 9.56
CA PRO A 65 -7.41 -20.92 9.96
C PRO A 65 -7.11 -22.09 9.03
N THR A 66 -7.05 -23.28 9.60
CA THR A 66 -6.88 -24.54 8.87
C THR A 66 -8.00 -25.50 9.21
N GLY A 67 -8.58 -26.12 8.20
CA GLY A 67 -9.59 -27.19 8.39
C GLY A 67 -10.96 -26.89 7.80
N ALA A 68 -11.75 -27.94 7.65
CA ALA A 68 -13.00 -27.98 6.88
C ALA A 68 -14.24 -27.33 7.55
N ASN A 69 -14.09 -26.61 8.65
CA ASN A 69 -15.20 -26.07 9.44
C ASN A 69 -15.44 -24.57 9.24
N THR A 70 -14.81 -23.96 8.25
CA THR A 70 -15.07 -22.56 7.90
C THR A 70 -16.08 -22.49 6.77
N THR A 71 -17.12 -21.72 6.93
CA THR A 71 -18.11 -21.46 5.86
C THR A 71 -17.49 -20.75 4.67
N GLN A 72 -16.40 -20.02 4.92
CA GLN A 72 -15.59 -19.34 3.91
C GLN A 72 -14.11 -19.43 4.31
N GLU A 73 -13.25 -19.54 3.33
CA GLU A 73 -11.80 -19.49 3.54
C GLU A 73 -11.30 -18.04 3.61
N PRO A 74 -10.24 -17.76 4.38
CA PRO A 74 -9.65 -16.42 4.43
C PRO A 74 -9.08 -16.02 3.07
N SER A 75 -9.01 -14.72 2.80
CA SER A 75 -8.36 -14.16 1.61
C SER A 75 -6.83 -14.24 1.65
N TRP A 76 -6.27 -14.69 2.77
CA TRP A 76 -4.84 -14.91 2.99
C TRP A 76 -4.53 -16.39 3.18
N THR A 77 -3.30 -16.75 2.89
CA THR A 77 -2.78 -18.12 3.07
C THR A 77 -1.51 -18.11 3.92
N GLY A 78 -0.98 -19.27 4.25
CA GLY A 78 0.30 -19.42 4.93
C GLY A 78 0.21 -20.15 6.27
N ASP A 79 1.13 -19.83 7.16
CA ASP A 79 1.28 -20.54 8.43
C ASP A 79 0.11 -20.31 9.37
N SER A 80 -0.51 -21.40 9.84
CA SER A 80 -1.63 -21.38 10.79
C SER A 80 -1.24 -21.07 12.23
N THR A 81 0.05 -21.01 12.54
CA THR A 81 0.54 -20.73 13.90
C THR A 81 1.02 -19.29 14.06
N SER A 82 1.05 -18.54 12.98
CA SER A 82 1.55 -17.16 12.96
C SER A 82 0.44 -16.14 13.04
N PRO A 83 0.61 -15.06 13.83
CA PRO A 83 -0.41 -14.04 13.98
C PRO A 83 -0.55 -13.17 12.72
N ILE A 84 -1.77 -12.72 12.51
CA ILE A 84 -2.11 -11.66 11.56
C ILE A 84 -2.93 -10.59 12.28
N SER A 85 -2.71 -9.33 11.92
CA SER A 85 -3.56 -8.23 12.36
C SER A 85 -4.05 -7.46 11.13
N ILE A 86 -5.35 -7.23 11.07
CA ILE A 86 -6.00 -6.53 9.96
C ILE A 86 -6.81 -5.38 10.52
N LEU A 87 -6.54 -4.19 10.00
CA LEU A 87 -7.38 -3.01 10.20
C LEU A 87 -7.96 -2.63 8.84
N ARG A 88 -9.28 -2.53 8.75
CA ARG A 88 -9.91 -2.10 7.52
C ARG A 88 -11.01 -1.09 7.75
N ASN A 89 -11.33 -0.38 6.70
CA ASN A 89 -12.38 0.61 6.68
C ASN A 89 -13.24 0.34 5.44
N THR A 90 -14.55 0.25 5.63
CA THR A 90 -15.54 -0.12 4.62
C THR A 90 -15.38 -1.57 4.11
N GLN A 91 -16.46 -2.17 3.74
CA GLN A 91 -16.51 -3.48 3.10
C GLN A 91 -17.30 -3.40 1.81
N ASN A 92 -16.90 -4.23 0.84
CA ASN A 92 -17.75 -4.45 -0.32
C ASN A 92 -19.01 -5.19 0.14
N SER A 93 -20.18 -4.60 -0.12
CA SER A 93 -21.46 -5.12 0.38
C SER A 93 -21.85 -6.39 -0.37
N SER A 94 -21.80 -7.53 0.30
CA SER A 94 -22.28 -8.80 -0.25
C SER A 94 -23.69 -9.19 0.23
N GLY A 95 -24.42 -8.25 0.81
CA GLY A 95 -25.75 -8.45 1.35
C GLY A 95 -25.75 -8.92 2.81
N TRP A 96 -26.66 -8.41 3.59
CA TRP A 96 -26.74 -8.54 5.07
C TRP A 96 -26.89 -9.96 5.63
N ASN A 97 -27.06 -10.96 4.78
CA ASN A 97 -27.28 -12.37 5.19
C ASN A 97 -26.03 -13.25 5.08
N THR A 98 -24.89 -12.71 4.68
CA THR A 98 -23.67 -13.48 4.52
C THR A 98 -22.53 -12.88 5.32
N PHE A 99 -21.69 -13.72 5.89
CA PHE A 99 -20.44 -13.25 6.44
C PHE A 99 -19.53 -12.74 5.31
N VAL A 100 -18.72 -11.73 5.61
CA VAL A 100 -17.69 -11.23 4.71
C VAL A 100 -16.31 -11.51 5.31
N ILE A 101 -15.33 -11.58 4.44
CA ILE A 101 -13.92 -11.71 4.82
C ILE A 101 -13.20 -10.46 4.34
N GLU A 102 -12.23 -10.02 5.09
CA GLU A 102 -11.35 -8.94 4.68
C GLU A 102 -10.60 -9.34 3.41
N ASP A 103 -10.60 -8.47 2.43
CA ASP A 103 -9.83 -8.62 1.19
C ASP A 103 -9.11 -7.33 0.86
N VAL A 104 -7.79 -7.39 0.79
CA VAL A 104 -6.95 -6.23 0.56
C VAL A 104 -7.26 -5.51 -0.76
N ASN A 105 -7.86 -6.20 -1.73
CA ASN A 105 -8.19 -5.64 -3.04
C ASN A 105 -9.60 -5.08 -3.13
N GLU A 106 -10.50 -5.53 -2.24
CA GLU A 106 -11.92 -5.17 -2.25
C GLU A 106 -12.29 -4.18 -1.15
N ASP A 107 -11.49 -4.12 -0.08
CA ASP A 107 -11.68 -3.15 1.00
C ASP A 107 -11.18 -1.77 0.55
N ASP A 108 -11.94 -0.69 0.81
CA ASP A 108 -11.57 0.67 0.39
C ASP A 108 -10.24 1.13 0.98
N THR A 109 -10.01 0.78 2.24
CA THR A 109 -8.74 1.08 2.93
C THR A 109 -8.44 -0.01 3.92
N SER A 110 -7.22 -0.53 3.88
CA SER A 110 -6.80 -1.59 4.79
C SER A 110 -5.31 -1.51 5.15
N VAL A 111 -5.01 -2.02 6.34
CA VAL A 111 -3.65 -2.23 6.83
C VAL A 111 -3.54 -3.68 7.29
N TYR A 112 -2.61 -4.41 6.71
CA TYR A 112 -2.31 -5.78 7.07
C TYR A 112 -0.93 -5.85 7.71
N LEU A 113 -0.85 -6.43 8.89
CA LEU A 113 0.39 -6.81 9.57
C LEU A 113 0.46 -8.33 9.60
N THR A 114 1.37 -8.91 8.86
CA THR A 114 1.51 -10.36 8.76
C THR A 114 2.86 -10.83 9.28
N SER A 115 2.90 -12.07 9.80
CA SER A 115 4.15 -12.70 10.23
C SER A 115 4.68 -13.69 9.20
N LYS A 116 3.80 -14.56 8.67
CA LYS A 116 4.15 -15.54 7.63
C LYS A 116 3.00 -15.76 6.65
N GLN A 117 2.00 -14.92 6.71
CA GLN A 117 0.87 -14.98 5.79
C GLN A 117 1.25 -14.36 4.45
N LYS A 118 0.67 -14.92 3.42
CA LYS A 118 0.81 -14.48 2.02
C LYS A 118 -0.48 -13.84 1.59
N ILE A 119 -0.40 -12.63 1.07
CA ILE A 119 -1.55 -11.83 0.68
C ILE A 119 -1.53 -11.63 -0.84
N SER A 120 -2.64 -11.94 -1.50
CA SER A 120 -2.81 -11.73 -2.93
C SER A 120 -3.14 -10.26 -3.22
N LEU A 121 -2.16 -9.38 -3.10
CA LEU A 121 -2.30 -7.96 -3.40
C LEU A 121 -2.23 -7.71 -4.91
N SER A 122 -3.26 -7.07 -5.46
CA SER A 122 -3.28 -6.53 -6.83
C SER A 122 -2.49 -5.22 -6.86
N GLN A 123 -1.30 -5.28 -7.41
CA GLN A 123 -0.41 -4.12 -7.44
C GLN A 123 -0.89 -3.10 -8.49
N ALA A 124 -0.96 -1.83 -8.11
CA ALA A 124 -1.28 -0.74 -9.04
C ALA A 124 -0.24 -0.61 -10.18
N HIS A 125 1.00 -0.96 -9.89
CA HIS A 125 2.09 -1.04 -10.86
C HIS A 125 3.07 -2.17 -10.46
N PRO A 126 3.56 -2.98 -11.40
CA PRO A 126 4.53 -4.04 -11.09
C PRO A 126 5.76 -3.49 -10.38
N PHE A 127 6.20 -4.17 -9.35
CA PHE A 127 7.48 -3.85 -8.70
C PHE A 127 8.64 -4.07 -9.66
N SER A 128 9.77 -3.43 -9.39
CA SER A 128 11.02 -3.65 -10.12
C SER A 128 11.47 -5.10 -10.02
N LEU A 129 12.30 -5.53 -10.96
CA LEU A 129 12.89 -6.87 -10.96
C LEU A 129 13.58 -7.18 -9.62
N GLY A 130 13.33 -8.36 -9.09
CA GLY A 130 13.92 -8.83 -7.82
C GLY A 130 13.07 -8.62 -6.56
N VAL A 131 11.97 -7.87 -6.63
CA VAL A 131 11.04 -7.75 -5.51
C VAL A 131 10.09 -8.95 -5.48
N THR A 132 10.08 -9.68 -4.37
CA THR A 132 9.15 -10.79 -4.17
C THR A 132 7.73 -10.25 -3.95
N PRO A 133 6.73 -10.65 -4.75
CA PRO A 133 5.35 -10.23 -4.55
C PRO A 133 4.80 -10.66 -3.19
N ALA A 134 3.83 -9.92 -2.65
CA ALA A 134 3.26 -10.17 -1.32
C ALA A 134 2.62 -11.57 -1.16
N ASN A 135 2.12 -12.16 -2.25
CA ASN A 135 1.57 -13.52 -2.26
C ASN A 135 2.63 -14.63 -2.25
N LEU A 136 3.89 -14.30 -2.45
CA LEU A 136 5.02 -15.23 -2.39
C LEU A 136 5.94 -14.95 -1.20
N PHE A 137 5.87 -13.75 -0.63
CA PHE A 137 6.69 -13.34 0.51
C PHE A 137 6.16 -13.97 1.80
N GLY A 138 6.94 -14.83 2.42
CA GLY A 138 6.56 -15.63 3.60
C GLY A 138 7.17 -15.14 4.91
N ASP A 139 7.75 -13.95 4.94
CA ASP A 139 8.33 -13.32 6.12
C ASP A 139 7.44 -12.14 6.60
N PRO A 140 7.71 -11.55 7.78
CA PRO A 140 6.91 -10.45 8.30
C PRO A 140 6.83 -9.29 7.31
N GLN A 141 5.61 -8.84 7.03
CA GLN A 141 5.37 -7.71 6.14
C GLN A 141 4.23 -6.83 6.65
N MET A 142 4.28 -5.57 6.31
CA MET A 142 3.23 -4.59 6.51
C MET A 142 2.75 -4.09 5.15
N MET A 143 1.44 -4.11 4.94
CA MET A 143 0.81 -3.58 3.74
C MET A 143 -0.20 -2.51 4.12
N VAL A 144 -0.18 -1.41 3.39
CA VAL A 144 -1.18 -0.35 3.45
C VAL A 144 -1.76 -0.22 2.05
N ASN A 145 -3.05 -0.50 1.90
CA ASN A 145 -3.76 -0.41 0.62
C ASN A 145 -4.91 0.57 0.72
N SER A 146 -4.98 1.51 -0.21
CA SER A 146 -6.02 2.53 -0.31
C SER A 146 -5.88 3.25 -1.66
N ASP A 147 -6.93 3.92 -2.12
CA ASP A 147 -6.88 4.80 -3.29
C ASP A 147 -5.82 5.91 -3.14
N ARG A 148 -5.60 6.37 -1.90
CA ARG A 148 -4.60 7.40 -1.61
C ARG A 148 -3.97 7.24 -0.25
N VAL A 149 -2.65 7.20 -0.21
CA VAL A 149 -1.86 7.20 1.02
C VAL A 149 -1.10 8.51 1.14
N LEU A 150 -1.28 9.23 2.25
CA LEU A 150 -0.58 10.48 2.57
C LEU A 150 0.31 10.26 3.79
N LEU A 151 1.61 10.45 3.60
CA LEU A 151 2.59 10.44 4.67
C LEU A 151 3.07 11.87 4.87
N ASN A 152 2.72 12.50 6.01
CA ASN A 152 3.05 13.89 6.30
C ASN A 152 3.70 14.01 7.67
N ALA A 153 4.93 14.51 7.71
CA ALA A 153 5.62 14.88 8.95
C ALA A 153 5.40 16.38 9.21
N LYS A 154 4.71 16.72 10.31
CA LYS A 154 4.30 18.10 10.59
C LYS A 154 5.46 19.04 10.91
N SER A 155 6.51 18.56 11.56
CA SER A 155 7.60 19.40 12.07
C SER A 155 9.00 18.88 11.77
N ASP A 156 9.16 17.66 11.31
CA ASP A 156 10.47 17.09 10.95
C ASP A 156 10.34 16.41 9.56
N ARG A 157 10.74 15.19 9.42
CA ARG A 157 10.86 14.51 8.12
C ARG A 157 10.20 13.13 8.14
N VAL A 158 9.81 12.65 6.96
CA VAL A 158 9.49 11.23 6.73
C VAL A 158 10.79 10.53 6.36
N ILE A 159 11.16 9.47 7.09
CA ILE A 159 12.36 8.67 6.84
C ILE A 159 11.92 7.31 6.31
N LEU A 160 12.37 6.97 5.11
CA LEU A 160 12.22 5.64 4.50
C LEU A 160 13.61 5.03 4.37
N ALA A 161 13.84 3.91 5.02
CA ALA A 161 15.13 3.22 5.00
C ALA A 161 14.92 1.72 4.79
N GLY A 162 15.60 1.16 3.81
CA GLY A 162 15.64 -0.26 3.52
C GLY A 162 17.09 -0.75 3.52
N THR A 163 17.32 -1.97 3.98
CA THR A 163 18.68 -2.55 3.96
C THR A 163 19.15 -2.85 2.54
N ALA A 164 18.25 -3.29 1.67
CA ALA A 164 18.56 -3.58 0.27
C ALA A 164 18.32 -2.34 -0.61
N ASP A 165 17.08 -1.84 -0.62
CA ASP A 165 16.69 -0.67 -1.41
C ASP A 165 15.41 -0.03 -0.86
N VAL A 166 15.01 1.09 -1.47
CA VAL A 166 13.67 1.70 -1.35
C VAL A 166 13.07 1.74 -2.75
N ASN A 167 12.09 0.86 -3.00
CA ASN A 167 11.48 0.73 -4.32
C ASN A 167 10.28 1.67 -4.46
N ILE A 168 10.34 2.58 -5.42
CA ILE A 168 9.24 3.47 -5.79
C ILE A 168 8.84 3.14 -7.23
N SER A 169 7.65 2.56 -7.40
CA SER A 169 7.19 2.08 -8.70
C SER A 169 5.95 2.84 -9.16
N THR A 170 6.13 3.73 -10.11
CA THR A 170 5.05 4.39 -10.87
C THR A 170 5.46 4.51 -12.33
N PRO A 171 4.50 4.50 -13.29
CA PRO A 171 4.83 4.70 -14.71
C PRO A 171 5.56 6.02 -14.97
N ALA A 172 5.10 7.10 -14.35
CA ALA A 172 5.69 8.43 -14.54
C ALA A 172 7.10 8.55 -13.97
N TRP A 173 7.34 8.00 -12.78
CA TRP A 173 8.66 7.99 -12.15
C TRP A 173 9.65 7.16 -12.97
N LYS A 174 9.23 5.95 -13.39
CA LYS A 174 10.06 5.11 -14.24
C LYS A 174 10.45 5.81 -15.53
N ALA A 175 9.51 6.43 -16.23
CA ALA A 175 9.78 7.15 -17.47
C ALA A 175 10.74 8.33 -17.25
N ALA A 176 10.59 9.07 -16.14
CA ALA A 176 11.49 10.18 -15.81
C ALA A 176 12.91 9.69 -15.52
N MET A 177 13.06 8.59 -14.78
CA MET A 177 14.36 7.98 -14.49
C MET A 177 15.03 7.42 -15.75
N ASP A 178 14.29 6.69 -16.57
CA ASP A 178 14.80 6.14 -17.83
C ASP A 178 15.30 7.28 -18.75
N ASN A 179 14.57 8.38 -18.80
CA ASN A 179 14.98 9.57 -19.57
C ASN A 179 16.25 10.23 -19.02
N MET A 180 16.35 10.33 -17.69
CA MET A 180 17.55 10.85 -17.04
C MET A 180 18.77 9.97 -17.28
N PHE A 181 18.65 8.65 -17.21
CA PHE A 181 19.75 7.74 -17.54
C PHE A 181 20.18 7.86 -19.00
N THR A 182 19.22 7.97 -19.94
CA THR A 182 19.52 8.20 -21.34
C THR A 182 20.34 9.49 -21.53
N GLN A 183 19.95 10.58 -20.89
CA GLN A 183 20.68 11.85 -20.94
C GLN A 183 22.09 11.75 -20.34
N ILE A 184 22.24 10.99 -19.25
CA ILE A 184 23.56 10.74 -18.64
C ILE A 184 24.47 9.97 -19.61
N ASP A 185 23.94 8.97 -20.29
CA ASP A 185 24.70 8.19 -21.28
C ASP A 185 25.09 9.04 -22.49
N GLU A 186 24.21 9.92 -22.95
CA GLU A 186 24.52 10.90 -24.02
C GLU A 186 25.66 11.84 -23.60
N ILE A 187 25.58 12.45 -22.42
CA ILE A 187 26.64 13.34 -21.87
C ILE A 187 27.98 12.56 -21.76
N LYS A 188 27.94 11.32 -21.29
CA LYS A 188 29.14 10.47 -21.22
C LYS A 188 29.75 10.25 -22.58
N ASN A 189 28.94 9.92 -23.59
CA ASN A 189 29.43 9.70 -24.96
C ASN A 189 30.03 10.99 -25.56
N GLU A 190 29.41 12.14 -25.32
CA GLU A 190 29.96 13.45 -25.74
C GLU A 190 31.27 13.75 -25.04
N LEU A 191 31.41 13.46 -23.75
CA LEU A 191 32.64 13.64 -23.00
C LEU A 191 33.76 12.74 -23.52
N ASP A 192 33.45 11.48 -23.82
CA ASP A 192 34.41 10.55 -24.41
C ASP A 192 34.89 11.02 -25.82
N ALA A 193 33.97 11.53 -26.64
CA ALA A 193 34.30 12.10 -27.94
C ALA A 193 35.18 13.35 -27.80
N LEU A 194 34.88 14.22 -26.86
CA LEU A 194 35.70 15.39 -26.58
C LEU A 194 37.12 15.01 -26.11
N ASN A 195 37.19 14.03 -25.20
CA ASN A 195 38.50 13.52 -24.73
C ASN A 195 39.34 12.92 -25.86
N ASN A 196 38.72 12.19 -26.76
CA ASN A 196 39.39 11.65 -27.95
C ASN A 196 39.86 12.75 -28.89
N ALA A 197 39.06 13.82 -29.10
CA ALA A 197 39.45 14.96 -29.91
C ALA A 197 40.61 15.76 -29.29
N VAL A 198 40.60 15.95 -27.99
CA VAL A 198 41.70 16.60 -27.23
C VAL A 198 42.98 15.78 -27.33
N ASN A 199 42.90 14.47 -27.18
CA ASN A 199 44.06 13.59 -27.30
C ASN A 199 44.61 13.56 -28.73
N ALA A 200 43.78 13.55 -29.75
CA ALA A 200 44.19 13.67 -31.14
C ALA A 200 44.88 15.00 -31.44
N PHE A 201 44.34 16.10 -30.93
CA PHE A 201 44.95 17.44 -31.04
C PHE A 201 46.32 17.53 -30.34
N ALA A 202 46.41 16.98 -29.10
CA ALA A 202 47.68 16.91 -28.37
C ALA A 202 48.71 16.06 -29.12
N GLY A 203 48.33 14.94 -29.73
CA GLY A 203 49.15 14.11 -30.56
C GLY A 203 49.66 14.86 -31.83
N ALA A 204 48.80 15.61 -32.49
CA ALA A 204 49.14 16.42 -33.63
C ALA A 204 50.14 17.54 -33.28
N LEU A 205 49.97 18.20 -32.14
CA LEU A 205 50.90 19.18 -31.62
C LEU A 205 52.30 18.61 -31.34
N THR A 206 52.39 17.44 -30.76
CA THR A 206 53.68 16.78 -30.43
C THR A 206 54.39 16.27 -31.68
N SER A 207 53.65 15.77 -32.65
CA SER A 207 54.22 15.23 -33.92
C SER A 207 54.59 16.36 -34.91
N GLY A 208 53.93 17.49 -34.87
CA GLY A 208 54.13 18.62 -35.78
C GLY A 208 55.18 19.64 -35.34
N GLY A 209 55.84 19.48 -34.20
CA GLY A 209 56.82 20.42 -33.66
C GLY A 209 56.25 21.79 -33.26
N LEU A 210 54.96 21.92 -33.13
CA LEU A 210 54.31 23.14 -32.68
C LEU A 210 54.38 23.27 -31.15
N VAL A 211 54.80 24.42 -30.67
CA VAL A 211 54.80 24.74 -29.24
C VAL A 211 53.34 24.75 -28.74
N PRO A 212 53.03 24.00 -27.68
CA PRO A 212 51.68 24.02 -27.16
C PRO A 212 51.25 25.42 -26.75
N PRO A 213 50.00 25.83 -27.00
CA PRO A 213 49.51 27.13 -26.56
C PRO A 213 49.58 27.23 -25.03
N PRO A 214 49.78 28.44 -24.47
CA PRO A 214 49.82 28.61 -23.03
C PRO A 214 48.52 28.11 -22.37
N PRO A 215 48.58 27.53 -21.18
CA PRO A 215 47.40 26.98 -20.51
C PRO A 215 46.34 28.05 -20.34
N ILE A 216 45.10 27.73 -20.69
CA ILE A 216 43.96 28.63 -20.50
C ILE A 216 43.76 28.83 -19.00
N PRO A 217 43.78 30.05 -18.47
CA PRO A 217 43.56 30.29 -17.05
C PRO A 217 42.19 29.76 -16.63
N GLY A 218 42.16 28.79 -15.70
CA GLY A 218 40.93 28.16 -15.18
C GLY A 218 40.46 26.90 -15.88
N GLY A 219 41.19 26.41 -16.89
CA GLY A 219 40.92 25.08 -17.49
C GLY A 219 41.54 23.94 -16.69
N PRO A 220 41.02 22.71 -16.82
CA PRO A 220 41.64 21.57 -16.16
C PRO A 220 43.06 21.35 -16.63
N ASN A 221 44.00 21.15 -15.69
CA ASN A 221 45.40 20.83 -16.00
C ASN A 221 45.48 19.51 -16.76
N VAL A 222 45.66 19.55 -18.05
CA VAL A 222 46.01 18.37 -18.84
C VAL A 222 47.50 18.08 -18.61
N VAL A 223 47.81 17.17 -17.72
CA VAL A 223 49.16 16.65 -17.51
C VAL A 223 49.46 15.71 -18.68
N LEU A 224 50.16 16.18 -19.69
CA LEU A 224 50.74 15.31 -20.72
C LEU A 224 51.85 14.50 -20.05
N GLY A 225 51.55 13.22 -19.72
CA GLY A 225 52.56 12.29 -19.22
C GLY A 225 53.64 12.09 -20.28
N ALA A 226 54.89 12.45 -19.96
CA ALA A 226 56.05 12.05 -20.74
C ALA A 226 56.24 10.57 -20.61
N GLN A 227 56.27 9.83 -21.74
CA GLN A 227 56.83 8.50 -21.82
C GLN A 227 58.33 8.56 -21.96
#